data_9a0e2caab83db9ad1a443bf7fa24059f
#
_entry.id   9a0e2caab83db9ad1a443bf7fa24059f
#
_cell.length_a   1.000
_cell.length_b   1.000
_cell.length_c   1.000
_cell.angle_alpha   90.00
_cell.angle_beta   90.00
_cell.angle_gamma   90.00
#
_symmetry.space_group_name_H-M   'P 1'
#
loop_
_entity.id
_entity.type
_entity.pdbx_description
1 polymer ?
#
loop_
_entity_poly.entity_id
_entity_poly.type
_entity_poly.pdbx_seq_one_letter_code
_entity_poly.pdbx_strand_id
1 'polypeptide(L)'
;KKERDFNMEKQTGCVHIYCGDGKGKTTCGMGLCTRAAGYGYRVLIYQFMKDNSTSERKVLLLSPNVTFVPGQDKIKFSFLMTPEEKAEQKRYYEEQFQKVTEKAVQEEYDVLFLDELVYTIGSKLFDEQLLLDFLDHKPEKLEVILTGQGPSEALIERADYVSELKKIKHPFDKGLAARDGIER
;
A
#
# COMPACT_ATOMS: atom_id res chain seq x y z
N LYS A 1 25.62 20.35 21.14
CA LYS A 1 24.53 19.68 20.37
C LYS A 1 23.24 20.19 20.95
N LYS A 2 22.55 21.11 20.27
CA LYS A 2 21.18 21.51 20.61
C LYS A 2 20.28 20.38 20.15
N GLU A 3 19.68 19.67 21.08
CA GLU A 3 18.46 18.88 20.83
C GLU A 3 17.43 19.85 20.25
N ARG A 4 17.03 19.62 19.02
CA ARG A 4 15.89 20.31 18.44
C ARG A 4 14.65 19.62 19.02
N ASP A 5 14.04 20.23 20.01
CA ASP A 5 12.66 19.95 20.37
C ASP A 5 11.79 20.33 19.16
N PHE A 6 11.56 19.33 18.29
CA PHE A 6 10.52 19.43 17.29
C PHE A 6 9.18 19.25 18.02
N ASN A 7 8.58 20.36 18.40
CA ASN A 7 7.18 20.39 18.77
C ASN A 7 6.37 20.15 17.47
N MET A 8 6.23 18.86 17.10
CA MET A 8 5.54 18.45 15.90
C MET A 8 4.04 18.45 16.22
N GLU A 9 3.35 19.59 16.02
CA GLU A 9 1.94 19.53 15.81
C GLU A 9 1.68 18.69 14.56
N LYS A 10 1.22 17.47 14.77
CA LYS A 10 0.93 16.53 13.70
C LYS A 10 -0.23 17.08 12.88
N GLN A 11 0.04 17.36 11.62
CA GLN A 11 -0.98 17.80 10.66
C GLN A 11 -2.00 16.68 10.42
N THR A 12 -3.15 17.01 9.89
CA THR A 12 -4.19 16.07 9.45
C THR A 12 -3.59 15.05 8.48
N GLY A 13 -3.84 13.77 8.73
CA GLY A 13 -3.36 12.69 7.86
C GLY A 13 -4.21 12.56 6.61
N CYS A 14 -3.59 12.63 5.45
CA CYS A 14 -4.22 12.57 4.13
C CYS A 14 -4.30 11.14 3.58
N VAL A 15 -5.18 10.96 2.60
CA VAL A 15 -5.31 9.72 1.82
C VAL A 15 -4.70 9.94 0.44
N HIS A 16 -3.70 9.13 0.09
CA HIS A 16 -3.00 9.17 -1.20
C HIS A 16 -3.33 7.95 -2.03
N ILE A 17 -3.60 8.15 -3.31
CA ILE A 17 -3.76 7.08 -4.30
C ILE A 17 -2.74 7.27 -5.42
N TYR A 18 -1.88 6.27 -5.62
CA TYR A 18 -1.04 6.16 -6.82
C TYR A 18 -1.63 5.08 -7.72
N CYS A 19 -2.29 5.46 -8.79
CA CYS A 19 -3.02 4.54 -9.68
C CYS A 19 -2.51 4.57 -11.13
N GLY A 20 -3.18 3.82 -12.00
CA GLY A 20 -2.91 3.81 -13.44
C GLY A 20 -2.19 2.55 -13.93
N ASP A 21 -1.96 2.49 -15.24
CA ASP A 21 -1.36 1.36 -15.95
C ASP A 21 0.17 1.48 -16.12
N GLY A 22 0.73 2.63 -15.75
CA GLY A 22 2.16 2.92 -15.83
C GLY A 22 2.94 2.29 -14.66
N LYS A 23 4.26 2.13 -14.89
CA LYS A 23 5.22 1.68 -13.89
C LYS A 23 5.44 2.77 -12.82
N GLY A 24 5.64 2.35 -11.57
CA GLY A 24 6.12 3.24 -10.51
C GLY A 24 5.13 3.45 -9.35
N LYS A 25 3.92 2.90 -9.38
CA LYS A 25 2.92 3.04 -8.31
C LYS A 25 3.48 2.64 -6.93
N THR A 26 3.95 1.40 -6.79
CA THR A 26 4.61 0.91 -5.56
C THR A 26 5.83 1.77 -5.22
N THR A 27 6.65 2.11 -6.22
CA THR A 27 7.86 2.93 -6.02
C THR A 27 7.52 4.31 -5.46
N CYS A 28 6.45 4.96 -5.92
CA CYS A 28 5.96 6.23 -5.37
C CYS A 28 5.56 6.07 -3.90
N GLY A 29 4.76 5.05 -3.59
CA GLY A 29 4.36 4.74 -2.21
C GLY A 29 5.55 4.46 -1.30
N MET A 30 6.50 3.61 -1.74
CA MET A 30 7.73 3.33 -0.99
C MET A 30 8.62 4.57 -0.83
N GLY A 31 8.67 5.44 -1.83
CA GLY A 31 9.38 6.72 -1.76
C GLY A 31 8.79 7.65 -0.71
N LEU A 32 7.47 7.73 -0.61
CA LEU A 32 6.80 8.50 0.44
C LEU A 32 7.04 7.88 1.82
N CYS A 33 6.98 6.55 1.96
CA CYS A 33 7.32 5.83 3.18
C CYS A 33 8.77 6.10 3.62
N THR A 34 9.72 6.10 2.67
CA THR A 34 11.14 6.42 2.94
C THR A 34 11.29 7.84 3.47
N ARG A 35 10.60 8.81 2.87
CA ARG A 35 10.60 10.21 3.31
C ARG A 35 10.02 10.36 4.72
N ALA A 36 8.87 9.72 4.97
CA ALA A 36 8.20 9.75 6.26
C ALA A 36 9.07 9.14 7.37
N ALA A 37 9.64 7.95 7.11
CA ALA A 37 10.54 7.29 8.06
C ALA A 37 11.82 8.10 8.32
N GLY A 38 12.40 8.73 7.29
CA GLY A 38 13.56 9.63 7.42
C GLY A 38 13.27 10.88 8.23
N TYR A 39 12.02 11.33 8.27
CA TYR A 39 11.56 12.42 9.13
C TYR A 39 11.36 11.98 10.59
N GLY A 40 11.17 10.67 10.83
CA GLY A 40 10.94 10.09 12.14
C GLY A 40 9.53 9.53 12.35
N TYR A 41 8.69 9.54 11.32
CA TYR A 41 7.37 8.92 11.38
C TYR A 41 7.44 7.40 11.43
N ARG A 42 6.53 6.78 12.17
CA ARG A 42 6.35 5.32 12.21
C ARG A 42 5.50 4.89 11.03
N VAL A 43 6.05 4.00 10.21
CA VAL A 43 5.46 3.57 8.95
C VAL A 43 5.10 2.08 9.04
N LEU A 44 3.86 1.73 8.77
CA LEU A 44 3.37 0.35 8.63
C LEU A 44 3.07 0.07 7.16
N ILE A 45 3.59 -1.02 6.63
CA ILE A 45 3.43 -1.42 5.23
C ILE A 45 2.86 -2.82 5.14
N TYR A 46 1.81 -3.00 4.35
CA TYR A 46 1.31 -4.28 3.91
C TYR A 46 1.16 -4.32 2.39
N GLN A 47 1.63 -5.39 1.77
CA GLN A 47 1.62 -5.57 0.32
C GLN A 47 0.64 -6.68 -0.05
N PHE A 48 -0.50 -6.30 -0.63
CA PHE A 48 -1.45 -7.24 -1.23
C PHE A 48 -0.86 -7.82 -2.51
N MET A 49 -1.29 -9.00 -2.92
CA MET A 49 -0.91 -9.63 -4.20
C MET A 49 0.61 -9.79 -4.40
N LYS A 50 1.40 -9.67 -3.33
CA LYS A 50 2.86 -9.85 -3.33
C LYS A 50 3.30 -10.81 -2.24
N ASP A 51 4.35 -11.53 -2.51
CA ASP A 51 5.06 -12.32 -1.50
C ASP A 51 6.02 -11.42 -0.69
N ASN A 52 6.74 -12.02 0.24
CA ASN A 52 7.65 -11.28 1.11
C ASN A 52 9.03 -10.99 0.48
N SER A 53 9.22 -11.21 -0.84
CA SER A 53 10.51 -11.18 -1.50
C SER A 53 10.87 -9.86 -2.18
N THR A 54 9.98 -8.86 -2.18
CA THR A 54 10.22 -7.59 -2.87
C THR A 54 11.48 -6.89 -2.38
N SER A 55 12.29 -6.38 -3.33
CA SER A 55 13.66 -5.93 -3.05
C SER A 55 13.73 -4.72 -2.11
N GLU A 56 12.77 -3.80 -2.18
CA GLU A 56 12.70 -2.60 -1.35
C GLU A 56 12.55 -2.90 0.15
N ARG A 57 11.97 -4.06 0.51
CA ARG A 57 11.85 -4.48 1.92
C ARG A 57 13.21 -4.56 2.63
N LYS A 58 14.23 -5.07 1.92
CA LYS A 58 15.58 -5.25 2.49
C LYS A 58 16.20 -3.93 2.95
N VAL A 59 15.96 -2.85 2.22
CA VAL A 59 16.49 -1.51 2.55
C VAL A 59 15.61 -0.81 3.58
N LEU A 60 14.30 -0.83 3.39
CA LEU A 60 13.38 -0.14 4.30
C LEU A 60 13.37 -0.74 5.71
N LEU A 61 13.55 -2.06 5.84
CA LEU A 61 13.68 -2.72 7.16
C LEU A 61 14.96 -2.36 7.94
N LEU A 62 15.94 -1.67 7.32
CA LEU A 62 17.07 -1.10 8.05
C LEU A 62 16.67 0.13 8.88
N SER A 63 15.54 0.76 8.56
CA SER A 63 14.99 1.85 9.36
C SER A 63 14.21 1.29 10.55
N PRO A 64 14.51 1.71 11.79
CA PRO A 64 13.75 1.29 12.98
C PRO A 64 12.30 1.80 12.95
N ASN A 65 12.00 2.77 12.10
CA ASN A 65 10.68 3.39 11.98
C ASN A 65 9.78 2.69 10.97
N VAL A 66 10.27 1.67 10.25
CA VAL A 66 9.49 0.96 9.22
C VAL A 66 9.17 -0.47 9.67
N THR A 67 7.91 -0.82 9.62
CA THR A 67 7.41 -2.17 9.88
C THR A 67 6.69 -2.70 8.64
N PHE A 68 7.10 -3.87 8.16
CA PHE A 68 6.34 -4.64 7.18
C PHE A 68 5.54 -5.74 7.88
N VAL A 69 4.25 -5.79 7.63
CA VAL A 69 3.44 -6.94 8.00
C VAL A 69 3.71 -8.04 6.97
N PRO A 70 4.04 -9.27 7.40
CA PRO A 70 4.24 -10.38 6.48
C PRO A 70 2.96 -10.73 5.73
N GLY A 71 3.07 -10.94 4.41
CA GLY A 71 2.03 -11.53 3.58
C GLY A 71 2.21 -13.05 3.41
N GLN A 72 1.55 -13.62 2.39
CA GLN A 72 1.73 -15.01 2.01
C GLN A 72 3.09 -15.25 1.36
N ASP A 73 3.69 -16.43 1.59
CA ASP A 73 4.97 -16.79 0.97
C ASP A 73 4.84 -17.13 -0.52
N LYS A 74 3.63 -17.48 -0.95
CA LYS A 74 3.34 -17.80 -2.36
C LYS A 74 2.04 -17.15 -2.78
N ILE A 75 2.08 -16.47 -3.91
CA ILE A 75 0.93 -15.81 -4.50
C ILE A 75 0.59 -16.47 -5.84
N LYS A 76 -0.68 -16.84 -6.00
CA LYS A 76 -1.23 -17.29 -7.28
C LYS A 76 -1.85 -16.08 -7.99
N PHE A 77 -1.63 -15.96 -9.28
CA PHE A 77 -2.25 -14.89 -10.07
C PHE A 77 -3.77 -15.06 -10.08
N SER A 78 -4.50 -13.97 -9.89
CA SER A 78 -5.96 -13.97 -9.76
C SER A 78 -6.71 -14.60 -10.95
N PHE A 79 -6.14 -14.46 -12.16
CA PHE A 79 -6.70 -15.07 -13.39
C PHE A 79 -6.51 -16.59 -13.49
N LEU A 80 -5.65 -17.17 -12.64
CA LEU A 80 -5.42 -18.62 -12.54
C LEU A 80 -6.20 -19.27 -11.39
N MET A 81 -6.90 -18.48 -10.56
CA MET A 81 -7.64 -18.99 -9.40
C MET A 81 -9.01 -19.52 -9.79
N THR A 82 -9.41 -20.64 -9.19
CA THR A 82 -10.80 -21.11 -9.24
C THR A 82 -11.72 -20.18 -8.44
N PRO A 83 -13.07 -20.28 -8.60
CA PRO A 83 -14.00 -19.51 -7.78
C PRO A 83 -13.81 -19.74 -6.26
N GLU A 84 -13.55 -20.98 -5.86
CA GLU A 84 -13.32 -21.37 -4.46
C GLU A 84 -12.02 -20.73 -3.93
N GLU A 85 -10.94 -20.83 -4.71
CA GLU A 85 -9.66 -20.19 -4.37
C GLU A 85 -9.79 -18.67 -4.26
N LYS A 86 -10.58 -18.03 -5.13
CA LYS A 86 -10.86 -16.60 -5.04
C LYS A 86 -11.62 -16.24 -3.77
N ALA A 87 -12.62 -17.05 -3.38
CA ALA A 87 -13.38 -16.83 -2.16
C ALA A 87 -12.49 -16.98 -0.90
N GLU A 88 -11.58 -17.95 -0.90
CA GLU A 88 -10.61 -18.14 0.18
C GLU A 88 -9.60 -16.98 0.24
N GLN A 89 -9.06 -16.58 -0.91
CA GLN A 89 -8.11 -15.47 -1.01
C GLN A 89 -8.74 -14.14 -0.58
N LYS A 90 -10.03 -13.93 -0.93
CA LYS A 90 -10.78 -12.75 -0.51
C LYS A 90 -10.87 -12.69 1.01
N ARG A 91 -11.32 -13.78 1.67
CA ARG A 91 -11.39 -13.85 3.13
C ARG A 91 -10.03 -13.58 3.77
N TYR A 92 -8.97 -14.18 3.25
CA TYR A 92 -7.61 -13.95 3.74
C TYR A 92 -7.22 -12.48 3.67
N TYR A 93 -7.45 -11.79 2.54
CA TYR A 93 -7.08 -10.38 2.41
C TYR A 93 -7.94 -9.46 3.30
N GLU A 94 -9.21 -9.76 3.48
CA GLU A 94 -10.09 -9.02 4.39
C GLU A 94 -9.66 -9.18 5.85
N GLU A 95 -9.28 -10.39 6.26
CA GLU A 95 -8.70 -10.63 7.59
C GLU A 95 -7.35 -9.93 7.78
N GLN A 96 -6.48 -9.95 6.76
CA GLN A 96 -5.21 -9.22 6.84
C GLN A 96 -5.42 -7.71 6.91
N PHE A 97 -6.33 -7.17 6.13
CA PHE A 97 -6.69 -5.76 6.18
C PHE A 97 -7.14 -5.35 7.58
N GLN A 98 -8.04 -6.12 8.19
CA GLN A 98 -8.50 -5.86 9.55
C GLN A 98 -7.32 -5.85 10.55
N LYS A 99 -6.47 -6.88 10.53
CA LYS A 99 -5.30 -6.98 11.42
C LYS A 99 -4.33 -5.80 11.24
N VAL A 100 -4.09 -5.40 9.98
CA VAL A 100 -3.14 -4.33 9.65
C VAL A 100 -3.68 -2.97 10.07
N THR A 101 -4.97 -2.70 9.82
CA THR A 101 -5.60 -1.44 10.21
C THR A 101 -5.75 -1.33 11.72
N GLU A 102 -6.14 -2.41 12.41
CA GLU A 102 -6.15 -2.46 13.88
C GLU A 102 -4.76 -2.19 14.46
N LYS A 103 -3.72 -2.84 13.92
CA LYS A 103 -2.32 -2.60 14.33
C LYS A 103 -1.90 -1.15 14.10
N ALA A 104 -2.25 -0.56 12.95
CA ALA A 104 -1.92 0.83 12.64
C ALA A 104 -2.51 1.79 13.68
N VAL A 105 -3.76 1.54 14.10
CA VAL A 105 -4.48 2.37 15.07
C VAL A 105 -3.98 2.12 16.50
N GLN A 106 -3.92 0.86 16.94
CA GLN A 106 -3.58 0.50 18.32
C GLN A 106 -2.13 0.83 18.68
N GLU A 107 -1.21 0.69 17.74
CA GLU A 107 0.21 1.01 17.92
C GLU A 107 0.56 2.43 17.48
N GLU A 108 -0.43 3.27 17.14
CA GLU A 108 -0.27 4.69 16.79
C GLU A 108 0.76 4.93 15.68
N TYR A 109 0.65 4.18 14.56
CA TYR A 109 1.46 4.47 13.38
C TYR A 109 1.06 5.82 12.75
N ASP A 110 2.05 6.49 12.17
CA ASP A 110 1.85 7.78 11.51
C ASP A 110 1.44 7.61 10.06
N VAL A 111 1.92 6.55 9.42
CA VAL A 111 1.69 6.23 8.01
C VAL A 111 1.32 4.77 7.86
N LEU A 112 0.23 4.50 7.14
CA LEU A 112 -0.19 3.18 6.72
C LEU A 112 -0.12 3.09 5.20
N PHE A 113 0.69 2.18 4.68
CA PHE A 113 0.77 1.90 3.25
C PHE A 113 0.18 0.52 2.93
N LEU A 114 -0.88 0.53 2.12
CA LEU A 114 -1.60 -0.64 1.62
C LEU A 114 -1.33 -0.79 0.12
N ASP A 115 -0.22 -1.46 -0.20
CA ASP A 115 0.27 -1.62 -1.57
C ASP A 115 -0.58 -2.65 -2.33
N GLU A 116 -0.93 -2.35 -3.58
CA GLU A 116 -1.79 -3.15 -4.48
C GLU A 116 -3.24 -3.36 -3.99
N LEU A 117 -3.71 -2.66 -2.94
CA LEU A 117 -5.09 -2.85 -2.46
C LEU A 117 -6.13 -2.44 -3.50
N VAL A 118 -5.92 -1.32 -4.23
CA VAL A 118 -6.84 -0.88 -5.27
C VAL A 118 -6.93 -1.92 -6.40
N TYR A 119 -5.82 -2.56 -6.78
CA TYR A 119 -5.84 -3.66 -7.75
C TYR A 119 -6.56 -4.90 -7.20
N THR A 120 -6.39 -5.19 -5.91
CA THR A 120 -7.04 -6.33 -5.23
C THR A 120 -8.56 -6.17 -5.22
N ILE A 121 -9.05 -4.94 -5.02
CA ILE A 121 -10.48 -4.58 -5.15
C ILE A 121 -10.96 -4.82 -6.58
N GLY A 122 -10.27 -4.27 -7.58
CA GLY A 122 -10.61 -4.44 -9.00
C GLY A 122 -10.62 -5.91 -9.45
N SER A 123 -9.79 -6.74 -8.83
CA SER A 123 -9.74 -8.20 -9.06
C SER A 123 -10.83 -8.97 -8.31
N LYS A 124 -11.71 -8.30 -7.55
CA LYS A 124 -12.79 -8.88 -6.71
C LYS A 124 -12.27 -9.82 -5.61
N LEU A 125 -11.06 -9.58 -5.14
CA LEU A 125 -10.42 -10.30 -4.05
C LEU A 125 -10.45 -9.51 -2.73
N PHE A 126 -11.20 -8.42 -2.69
CA PHE A 126 -11.42 -7.60 -1.50
C PHE A 126 -12.72 -6.79 -1.66
N ASP A 127 -13.46 -6.61 -0.58
CA ASP A 127 -14.64 -5.76 -0.56
C ASP A 127 -14.25 -4.30 -0.32
N GLU A 128 -14.49 -3.45 -1.31
CA GLU A 128 -14.16 -2.03 -1.25
C GLU A 128 -14.82 -1.31 -0.07
N GLN A 129 -16.03 -1.75 0.33
CA GLN A 129 -16.75 -1.11 1.43
C GLN A 129 -15.96 -1.12 2.73
N LEU A 130 -15.18 -2.19 3.00
CA LEU A 130 -14.32 -2.26 4.18
C LEU A 130 -13.24 -1.18 4.19
N LEU A 131 -12.68 -0.86 3.01
CA LEU A 131 -11.71 0.22 2.88
C LEU A 131 -12.39 1.58 3.07
N LEU A 132 -13.54 1.81 2.42
CA LEU A 132 -14.28 3.06 2.53
C LEU A 132 -14.67 3.33 3.98
N ASP A 133 -15.21 2.34 4.68
CA ASP A 133 -15.57 2.44 6.09
C ASP A 133 -14.36 2.76 6.98
N PHE A 134 -13.21 2.15 6.70
CA PHE A 134 -11.97 2.47 7.41
C PHE A 134 -11.52 3.91 7.15
N LEU A 135 -11.54 4.38 5.91
CA LEU A 135 -11.13 5.75 5.56
C LEU A 135 -12.05 6.80 6.20
N ASP A 136 -13.35 6.51 6.31
CA ASP A 136 -14.33 7.40 6.94
C ASP A 136 -14.12 7.50 8.47
N HIS A 137 -13.50 6.50 9.11
CA HIS A 137 -13.32 6.43 10.56
C HIS A 137 -11.86 6.36 11.03
N LYS A 138 -10.88 6.43 10.12
CA LYS A 138 -9.46 6.38 10.47
C LYS A 138 -9.09 7.49 11.47
N PRO A 139 -8.06 7.30 12.31
CA PRO A 139 -7.52 8.39 13.10
C PRO A 139 -7.19 9.59 12.23
N GLU A 140 -7.58 10.79 12.67
CA GLU A 140 -7.41 12.04 11.91
C GLU A 140 -5.97 12.25 11.44
N LYS A 141 -5.00 11.83 12.24
CA LYS A 141 -3.56 12.04 11.97
C LYS A 141 -2.90 10.88 11.19
N LEU A 142 -3.63 9.82 10.89
CA LEU A 142 -3.08 8.68 10.15
C LEU A 142 -3.04 8.98 8.66
N GLU A 143 -1.84 9.09 8.09
CA GLU A 143 -1.60 9.15 6.66
C GLU A 143 -1.84 7.78 6.03
N VAL A 144 -2.64 7.68 4.96
CA VAL A 144 -2.92 6.40 4.27
C VAL A 144 -2.47 6.49 2.83
N ILE A 145 -1.68 5.51 2.39
CA ILE A 145 -1.18 5.41 1.02
C ILE A 145 -1.77 4.15 0.39
N LEU A 146 -2.34 4.30 -0.79
CA LEU A 146 -2.95 3.22 -1.57
C LEU A 146 -2.32 3.15 -2.96
N THR A 147 -2.15 1.94 -3.49
CA THR A 147 -1.72 1.75 -4.88
C THR A 147 -2.58 0.73 -5.60
N GLY A 148 -2.58 0.81 -6.94
CA GLY A 148 -3.22 -0.17 -7.82
C GLY A 148 -3.76 0.42 -9.11
N GLN A 149 -4.75 -0.22 -9.71
CA GLN A 149 -5.35 0.22 -10.97
C GLN A 149 -6.86 0.41 -10.80
N GLY A 150 -7.39 1.44 -11.45
CA GLY A 150 -8.83 1.66 -11.58
C GLY A 150 -9.55 1.89 -10.25
N PRO A 151 -9.15 2.90 -9.43
CA PRO A 151 -9.91 3.25 -8.24
C PRO A 151 -11.33 3.67 -8.65
N SER A 152 -12.31 3.32 -7.82
CA SER A 152 -13.70 3.76 -7.99
C SER A 152 -13.86 5.25 -7.77
N GLU A 153 -14.95 5.85 -8.26
CA GLU A 153 -15.30 7.24 -7.96
C GLU A 153 -15.44 7.47 -6.44
N ALA A 154 -16.06 6.51 -5.74
CA ALA A 154 -16.22 6.60 -4.28
C ALA A 154 -14.88 6.64 -3.54
N LEU A 155 -13.87 5.90 -4.01
CA LEU A 155 -12.54 5.93 -3.43
C LEU A 155 -11.78 7.22 -3.80
N ILE A 156 -11.95 7.71 -5.04
CA ILE A 156 -11.38 8.99 -5.49
C ILE A 156 -11.94 10.17 -4.66
N GLU A 157 -13.23 10.18 -4.39
CA GLU A 157 -13.88 11.23 -3.58
C GLU A 157 -13.35 11.30 -2.14
N ARG A 158 -12.90 10.17 -1.57
CA ARG A 158 -12.32 10.11 -0.22
C ARG A 158 -10.83 10.40 -0.17
N ALA A 159 -10.17 10.43 -1.32
CA ALA A 159 -8.74 10.70 -1.39
C ALA A 159 -8.45 12.19 -1.42
N ASP A 160 -7.39 12.61 -0.73
CA ASP A 160 -6.86 13.98 -0.78
C ASP A 160 -5.89 14.15 -1.95
N TYR A 161 -5.17 13.07 -2.32
CA TYR A 161 -4.23 13.05 -3.44
C TYR A 161 -4.50 11.86 -4.33
N VAL A 162 -4.72 12.10 -5.62
CA VAL A 162 -4.81 11.06 -6.64
C VAL A 162 -3.82 11.37 -7.75
N SER A 163 -2.85 10.48 -7.93
CA SER A 163 -1.83 10.58 -8.98
C SER A 163 -1.93 9.40 -9.92
N GLU A 164 -2.16 9.67 -11.20
CA GLU A 164 -2.23 8.63 -12.22
C GLU A 164 -0.90 8.49 -12.97
N LEU A 165 -0.31 7.30 -12.91
CA LEU A 165 0.87 6.92 -13.69
C LEU A 165 0.41 6.28 -15.00
N LYS A 166 0.57 6.99 -16.11
CA LYS A 166 0.18 6.52 -17.44
C LYS A 166 1.32 5.79 -18.15
N LYS A 167 1.00 4.65 -18.73
CA LYS A 167 1.93 3.92 -19.60
C LYS A 167 2.04 4.60 -20.97
N ILE A 168 3.04 5.45 -21.14
CA ILE A 168 3.37 6.00 -22.46
C ILE A 168 4.14 4.97 -23.30
N LYS A 169 5.04 4.21 -22.63
CA LYS A 169 5.85 3.16 -23.24
C LYS A 169 6.30 2.19 -22.15
N HIS A 170 6.23 0.89 -22.42
CA HIS A 170 6.66 -0.12 -21.46
C HIS A 170 7.44 -1.24 -22.16
N PRO A 171 8.61 -1.66 -21.64
CA PRO A 171 9.42 -2.74 -22.24
C PRO A 171 8.69 -4.09 -22.31
N PHE A 172 7.74 -4.33 -21.40
CA PHE A 172 6.90 -5.52 -21.38
C PHE A 172 6.14 -5.71 -22.71
N ASP A 173 5.73 -4.62 -23.38
CA ASP A 173 5.05 -4.65 -24.68
C ASP A 173 5.97 -5.21 -25.80
N LYS A 174 7.28 -5.31 -25.52
CA LYS A 174 8.31 -5.91 -26.36
C LYS A 174 8.84 -7.23 -25.83
N GLY A 175 8.16 -7.84 -24.85
CA GLY A 175 8.51 -9.14 -24.28
C GLY A 175 9.58 -9.11 -23.18
N LEU A 176 10.00 -7.92 -22.70
CA LEU A 176 10.94 -7.88 -21.57
C LEU A 176 10.18 -8.19 -20.25
N ALA A 177 10.56 -9.29 -19.62
CA ALA A 177 10.02 -9.69 -18.33
C ALA A 177 10.49 -8.75 -17.19
N ALA A 178 9.79 -8.80 -16.04
CA ALA A 178 10.18 -8.05 -14.84
C ALA A 178 11.57 -8.51 -14.35
N ARG A 179 12.44 -7.54 -14.04
CA ARG A 179 13.83 -7.75 -13.61
C ARG A 179 13.95 -7.53 -12.11
N ASP A 180 14.80 -8.35 -11.48
CA ASP A 180 15.09 -8.22 -10.06
C ASP A 180 15.79 -6.88 -9.76
N GLY A 181 15.34 -6.19 -8.71
CA GLY A 181 15.87 -4.90 -8.29
C GLY A 181 15.43 -3.69 -9.14
N ILE A 182 14.62 -3.91 -10.22
CA ILE A 182 14.11 -2.84 -11.09
C ILE A 182 12.58 -2.84 -11.12
N GLU A 183 11.95 -3.95 -11.42
CA GLU A 183 10.48 -4.08 -11.43
C GLU A 183 9.97 -4.90 -10.23
N ARG A 184 10.84 -5.62 -9.53
CA ARG A 184 10.52 -6.41 -8.33
C ARG A 184 11.69 -6.54 -7.34
#